data_02a66c61689674715d7421882f3a8604
#
_entry.id   02a66c61689674715d7421882f3a8604
#
_cell.length_a   1.000
_cell.length_b   1.000
_cell.length_c   1.000
_cell.angle_alpha   90.00
_cell.angle_beta   90.00
_cell.angle_gamma   90.00
#
_symmetry.space_group_name_H-M   'P 1'
#
loop_
_entity.id
_entity.type
_entity.pdbx_description
1 polymer ?
#
loop_
_entity_poly.entity_id
_entity_poly.type
_entity_poly.pdbx_seq_one_letter_code
_entity_poly.pdbx_strand_id
1 'polypeptide(L)'
;MIKKGIMIIGSLCLAMTAMAQNAYDAERLLGNELNGTARFVGMGGAMSALGGDMSVMGSNPAGIGIFRSNDASISFGFNSTGTESRFNGTMMKEDKTRASLDQIGFVYAYK
;
A
#
# COMPACT_ATOMS: atom_id res chain seq x y z
N MET A 1 -20.18 30.36 33.88
CA MET A 1 -20.79 30.23 32.52
C MET A 1 -19.75 30.03 31.41
N ILE A 2 -18.64 30.74 31.41
CA ILE A 2 -17.58 30.68 30.37
C ILE A 2 -16.98 29.28 30.24
N LYS A 3 -16.69 28.58 31.34
CA LYS A 3 -16.10 27.21 31.31
C LYS A 3 -17.00 26.17 30.61
N LYS A 4 -18.32 26.28 30.82
CA LYS A 4 -19.29 25.40 30.14
C LYS A 4 -19.36 25.69 28.63
N GLY A 5 -19.29 26.97 28.24
CA GLY A 5 -19.24 27.35 26.83
C GLY A 5 -17.99 26.83 26.10
N ILE A 6 -16.82 26.91 26.74
CA ILE A 6 -15.57 26.40 26.19
C ILE A 6 -15.62 24.86 26.00
N MET A 7 -16.22 24.15 26.97
CA MET A 7 -16.37 22.69 26.85
C MET A 7 -17.31 22.28 25.69
N ILE A 8 -18.39 23.03 25.49
CA ILE A 8 -19.34 22.77 24.40
C ILE A 8 -18.69 23.05 23.03
N ILE A 9 -17.95 24.14 22.90
CA ILE A 9 -17.24 24.48 21.67
C ILE A 9 -16.16 23.45 21.40
N GLY A 10 -15.41 23.01 22.40
CA GLY A 10 -14.37 21.97 22.27
C GLY A 10 -14.96 20.63 21.83
N SER A 11 -16.10 20.20 22.38
CA SER A 11 -16.76 18.97 21.96
C SER A 11 -17.34 19.04 20.56
N LEU A 12 -17.83 20.21 20.13
CA LEU A 12 -18.34 20.42 18.78
C LEU A 12 -17.22 20.38 17.72
N CYS A 13 -16.05 20.94 18.02
CA CYS A 13 -14.88 20.84 17.14
C CYS A 13 -14.38 19.41 17.00
N LEU A 14 -14.39 18.61 18.07
CA LEU A 14 -14.03 17.19 18.03
C LEU A 14 -15.03 16.34 17.22
N ALA A 15 -16.31 16.69 17.24
CA ALA A 15 -17.34 15.99 16.48
C ALA A 15 -17.22 16.23 14.95
N MET A 16 -16.72 17.38 14.53
CA MET A 16 -16.53 17.70 13.10
C MET A 16 -15.39 16.91 12.47
N THR A 17 -14.38 16.50 13.22
CA THR A 17 -13.26 15.69 12.70
C THR A 17 -13.64 14.24 12.39
N ALA A 18 -14.71 13.73 13.00
CA ALA A 18 -15.19 12.35 12.76
C ALA A 18 -15.87 12.16 11.39
N MET A 19 -16.29 13.23 10.72
CA MET A 19 -16.95 13.18 9.41
C MET A 19 -15.98 13.26 8.22
N ALA A 20 -14.67 13.42 8.48
CA ALA A 20 -13.64 13.56 7.45
C ALA A 20 -13.27 12.23 6.78
N GLN A 21 -13.76 11.10 7.28
CA GLN A 21 -13.51 9.78 6.67
C GLN A 21 -14.51 9.56 5.54
N ASN A 22 -14.04 9.78 4.32
CA ASN A 22 -14.80 9.54 3.11
C ASN A 22 -14.65 8.07 2.68
N ALA A 23 -15.66 7.50 2.03
CA ALA A 23 -15.61 6.15 1.46
C ALA A 23 -14.39 5.94 0.53
N TYR A 24 -13.94 6.99 -0.16
CA TYR A 24 -12.73 6.98 -0.97
C TYR A 24 -11.44 6.78 -0.17
N ASP A 25 -11.36 7.31 1.06
CA ASP A 25 -10.20 7.10 1.92
C ASP A 25 -10.18 5.67 2.47
N ALA A 26 -11.35 5.10 2.76
CA ALA A 26 -11.48 3.71 3.16
C ALA A 26 -11.08 2.76 2.00
N GLU A 27 -11.47 3.07 0.76
CA GLU A 27 -11.07 2.31 -0.43
C GLU A 27 -9.55 2.36 -0.64
N ARG A 28 -8.91 3.52 -0.48
CA ARG A 28 -7.45 3.66 -0.57
C ARG A 28 -6.69 2.90 0.52
N LEU A 29 -7.25 2.81 1.72
CA LEU A 29 -6.68 2.05 2.83
C LEU A 29 -6.88 0.54 2.67
N LEU A 30 -7.95 0.13 1.99
CA LEU A 30 -8.23 -1.28 1.68
C LEU A 30 -7.51 -1.73 0.40
N GLY A 31 -7.06 -0.80 -0.44
CA GLY A 31 -6.28 -1.07 -1.64
C GLY A 31 -4.92 -1.64 -1.26
N ASN A 32 -4.79 -2.94 -1.34
CA ASN A 32 -3.52 -3.63 -1.16
C ASN A 32 -2.76 -3.58 -2.48
N GLU A 33 -1.87 -2.60 -2.65
CA GLU A 33 -0.98 -2.57 -3.80
C GLU A 33 0.01 -3.74 -3.68
N LEU A 34 -0.01 -4.62 -4.67
CA LEU A 34 0.88 -5.75 -4.74
C LEU A 34 2.25 -5.30 -5.25
N ASN A 35 3.09 -4.82 -4.34
CA ASN A 35 4.44 -4.34 -4.63
C ASN A 35 5.48 -5.30 -4.06
N GLY A 36 6.61 -5.41 -4.77
CA GLY A 36 7.70 -6.26 -4.33
C GLY A 36 8.59 -6.72 -5.47
N THR A 37 9.24 -7.87 -5.29
CA THR A 37 10.02 -8.48 -6.36
C THR A 37 9.11 -8.92 -7.52
N ALA A 38 9.63 -8.95 -8.75
CA ALA A 38 8.89 -9.42 -9.92
C ALA A 38 8.33 -10.84 -9.73
N ARG A 39 9.06 -11.69 -8.98
CA ARG A 39 8.62 -13.04 -8.62
C ARG A 39 7.40 -13.00 -7.69
N PHE A 40 7.44 -12.16 -6.65
CA PHE A 40 6.33 -12.00 -5.70
C PHE A 40 5.07 -11.48 -6.40
N VAL A 41 5.22 -10.44 -7.21
CA VAL A 41 4.12 -9.85 -7.99
C VAL A 41 3.58 -10.85 -9.02
N GLY A 42 4.46 -11.57 -9.74
CA GLY A 42 4.07 -12.58 -10.73
C GLY A 42 3.30 -13.75 -10.13
N MET A 43 3.48 -14.05 -8.84
CA MET A 43 2.73 -15.06 -8.09
C MET A 43 1.48 -14.49 -7.39
N GLY A 44 1.10 -13.25 -7.67
CA GLY A 44 -0.05 -12.60 -7.04
C GLY A 44 0.11 -12.44 -5.52
N GLY A 45 1.34 -12.37 -5.00
CA GLY A 45 1.62 -12.29 -3.57
C GLY A 45 1.48 -13.61 -2.81
N ALA A 46 1.16 -14.72 -3.48
CA ALA A 46 0.92 -16.02 -2.85
C ALA A 46 2.22 -16.75 -2.46
N MET A 47 3.16 -16.04 -1.83
CA MET A 47 4.48 -16.56 -1.44
C MET A 47 4.71 -16.64 0.06
N SER A 48 3.73 -16.26 0.88
CA SER A 48 3.92 -16.18 2.34
C SER A 48 4.35 -17.50 2.98
N ALA A 49 3.93 -18.64 2.41
CA ALA A 49 4.34 -19.97 2.89
C ALA A 49 5.68 -20.44 2.31
N LEU A 50 6.12 -19.90 1.17
CA LEU A 50 7.34 -20.33 0.49
C LEU A 50 8.62 -19.73 1.10
N GLY A 51 8.57 -18.46 1.54
CA GLY A 51 9.76 -17.75 1.98
C GLY A 51 10.80 -17.55 0.90
N GLY A 52 12.00 -17.13 1.28
CA GLY A 52 13.14 -16.97 0.35
C GLY A 52 12.97 -15.85 -0.67
N ASP A 53 12.12 -14.87 -0.36
CA ASP A 53 11.94 -13.63 -1.11
C ASP A 53 11.76 -12.49 -0.11
N MET A 54 12.43 -11.37 -0.35
CA MET A 54 12.37 -10.24 0.58
C MET A 54 10.99 -9.62 0.67
N SER A 55 10.17 -9.72 -0.36
CA SER A 55 8.80 -9.20 -0.36
C SER A 55 7.88 -9.94 0.61
N VAL A 56 8.26 -11.17 0.98
CA VAL A 56 7.49 -11.98 1.93
C VAL A 56 7.67 -11.51 3.38
N MET A 57 8.68 -10.70 3.68
CA MET A 57 9.00 -10.25 5.04
C MET A 57 7.83 -9.54 5.73
N GLY A 58 7.01 -8.80 4.96
CA GLY A 58 5.84 -8.11 5.49
C GLY A 58 4.70 -9.05 5.89
N SER A 59 4.58 -10.21 5.23
CA SER A 59 3.52 -11.18 5.50
C SER A 59 4.00 -12.36 6.37
N ASN A 60 5.25 -12.78 6.22
CA ASN A 60 5.86 -13.87 6.97
C ASN A 60 7.35 -13.61 7.23
N PRO A 61 7.72 -12.93 8.31
CA PRO A 61 9.12 -12.67 8.65
C PRO A 61 9.98 -13.93 8.80
N ALA A 62 9.38 -15.06 9.18
CA ALA A 62 10.10 -16.34 9.32
C ALA A 62 10.64 -16.85 7.99
N GLY A 63 10.12 -16.38 6.86
CA GLY A 63 10.60 -16.68 5.53
C GLY A 63 12.04 -16.24 5.24
N ILE A 64 12.61 -15.36 6.09
CA ILE A 64 14.03 -15.00 6.02
C ILE A 64 14.94 -16.19 6.38
N GLY A 65 14.50 -17.07 7.24
CA GLY A 65 15.29 -18.22 7.69
C GLY A 65 15.65 -19.23 6.58
N ILE A 66 15.07 -19.09 5.41
CA ILE A 66 15.37 -19.96 4.24
C ILE A 66 16.61 -19.48 3.47
N PHE A 67 16.99 -18.21 3.63
CA PHE A 67 18.19 -17.70 2.96
C PHE A 67 19.45 -18.38 3.49
N ARG A 68 20.23 -18.98 2.57
CA ARG A 68 21.48 -19.68 2.88
C ARG A 68 22.71 -18.91 2.49
N SER A 69 22.54 -17.83 1.77
CA SER A 69 23.59 -16.90 1.33
C SER A 69 23.10 -15.49 1.44
N ASN A 70 24.05 -14.55 1.41
CA ASN A 70 23.70 -13.14 1.32
C ASN A 70 22.92 -12.89 0.03
N ASP A 71 21.88 -12.08 0.12
CA ASP A 71 21.06 -11.69 -1.00
C ASP A 71 20.78 -10.19 -0.98
N ALA A 72 20.76 -9.58 -2.14
CA ALA A 72 20.45 -8.17 -2.31
C ALA A 72 19.51 -8.02 -3.49
N SER A 73 18.42 -7.29 -3.30
CA SER A 73 17.45 -7.04 -4.36
C SER A 73 17.02 -5.60 -4.41
N ILE A 74 16.74 -5.15 -5.63
CA ILE A 74 16.09 -3.88 -5.94
C ILE A 74 15.04 -4.14 -7.01
N SER A 75 13.83 -3.61 -6.81
CA SER A 75 12.72 -3.79 -7.75
C SER A 75 12.10 -2.44 -8.11
N PHE A 76 11.84 -2.28 -9.39
CA PHE A 76 11.15 -1.12 -9.94
C PHE A 76 9.87 -1.60 -10.61
N GLY A 77 8.78 -0.88 -10.41
CA GLY A 77 7.49 -1.11 -11.03
C GLY A 77 7.12 -0.01 -12.01
N PHE A 78 6.36 -0.39 -13.02
CA PHE A 78 5.66 0.55 -13.91
C PHE A 78 4.20 0.15 -13.94
N ASN A 79 3.34 1.02 -13.45
CA ASN A 79 1.91 0.83 -13.47
C ASN A 79 1.28 1.77 -14.47
N SER A 80 0.54 1.22 -15.43
CA SER A 80 -0.24 1.99 -16.38
C SER A 80 -1.72 1.74 -16.14
N THR A 81 -2.45 2.78 -15.78
CA THR A 81 -3.88 2.72 -15.50
C THR A 81 -4.61 3.56 -16.53
N GLY A 82 -5.47 2.91 -17.33
CA GLY A 82 -6.41 3.56 -18.23
C GLY A 82 -7.77 3.68 -17.55
N THR A 83 -8.33 4.89 -17.54
CA THR A 83 -9.65 5.15 -16.99
C THR A 83 -10.55 5.70 -18.08
N GLU A 84 -11.70 5.05 -18.31
CA GLU A 84 -12.77 5.55 -19.17
C GLU A 84 -13.95 5.98 -18.31
N SER A 85 -14.35 7.22 -18.41
CA SER A 85 -15.52 7.76 -17.73
C SER A 85 -16.56 8.23 -18.76
N ARG A 86 -17.81 7.87 -18.56
CA ARG A 86 -18.96 8.35 -19.35
C ARG A 86 -19.85 9.21 -18.47
N PHE A 87 -19.99 10.45 -18.85
CA PHE A 87 -20.93 11.36 -18.20
C PHE A 87 -21.72 12.13 -19.25
N ASN A 88 -23.04 12.05 -19.16
CA ASN A 88 -23.97 12.78 -20.03
C ASN A 88 -23.67 12.65 -21.55
N GLY A 89 -23.30 11.44 -21.99
CA GLY A 89 -22.98 11.17 -23.40
C GLY A 89 -21.57 11.52 -23.84
N THR A 90 -20.79 12.15 -23.00
CA THR A 90 -19.39 12.49 -23.27
C THR A 90 -18.47 11.42 -22.69
N MET A 91 -17.57 10.89 -23.52
CA MET A 91 -16.51 9.96 -23.09
C MET A 91 -15.24 10.76 -22.78
N MET A 92 -14.71 10.52 -21.59
CA MET A 92 -13.39 10.99 -21.20
C MET A 92 -12.49 9.77 -20.96
N LYS A 93 -11.33 9.78 -21.61
CA LYS A 93 -10.28 8.76 -21.44
C LYS A 93 -9.07 9.44 -20.84
N GLU A 94 -8.52 8.85 -19.81
CA GLU A 94 -7.28 9.30 -19.20
C GLU A 94 -6.39 8.07 -18.94
N ASP A 95 -5.17 8.14 -19.46
CA ASP A 95 -4.13 7.14 -19.25
C ASP A 95 -3.05 7.74 -18.35
N LYS A 96 -2.75 7.05 -17.26
CA LYS A 96 -1.71 7.49 -16.33
C LYS A 96 -0.71 6.38 -16.10
N THR A 97 0.54 6.67 -16.45
CA THR A 97 1.67 5.78 -16.15
C THR A 97 2.46 6.33 -14.96
N ARG A 98 2.75 5.46 -14.01
CA ARG A 98 3.57 5.77 -12.84
C ARG A 98 4.73 4.79 -12.75
N ALA A 99 5.92 5.32 -12.52
CA ALA A 99 7.07 4.52 -12.10
C ALA A 99 7.13 4.52 -10.57
N SER A 100 7.45 3.38 -9.99
CA SER A 100 7.63 3.19 -8.56
C SER A 100 8.94 2.46 -8.26
N LEU A 101 9.51 2.74 -7.11
CA LEU A 101 10.52 1.89 -6.49
C LEU A 101 9.76 0.97 -5.53
N ASP A 102 9.64 -0.30 -5.89
CA ASP A 102 8.75 -1.23 -5.17
C ASP A 102 9.44 -1.85 -3.98
N GLN A 103 10.74 -2.12 -4.12
CA GLN A 103 11.51 -2.74 -3.05
C GLN A 103 13.00 -2.46 -3.18
N ILE A 104 13.65 -2.30 -2.03
CA ILE A 104 15.10 -2.40 -1.87
C ILE A 104 15.36 -3.18 -0.59
N GLY A 105 16.25 -4.16 -0.64
CA GLY A 105 16.55 -4.96 0.53
C GLY A 105 17.88 -5.71 0.43
N PHE A 106 18.38 -6.09 1.60
CA PHE A 106 19.58 -6.89 1.76
C PHE A 106 19.37 -7.90 2.89
N VAL A 107 19.72 -9.14 2.64
CA VAL A 107 19.71 -10.22 3.63
C VAL A 107 21.15 -10.68 3.85
N TYR A 108 21.58 -10.70 5.10
CA TYR A 108 22.86 -11.24 5.51
C TYR A 108 22.64 -12.59 6.19
N ALA A 109 23.14 -13.66 5.58
CA ALA A 109 23.11 -15.00 6.15
C ALA A 109 24.40 -15.28 6.92
N TYR A 110 24.29 -15.38 8.26
CA TYR A 110 25.39 -15.79 9.12
C TYR A 110 25.39 -17.31 9.26
N LYS A 111 26.57 -17.91 9.09
CA LYS A 111 26.81 -19.34 9.35
C LYS A 111 27.50 -19.53 10.68
#